data_0b95c1716d290b23c75de8c15116db73
#
_entry.id   0b95c1716d290b23c75de8c15116db73
#
_cell.length_a   1.000
_cell.length_b   1.000
_cell.length_c   1.000
_cell.angle_alpha   90.00
_cell.angle_beta   90.00
_cell.angle_gamma   90.00
#
_symmetry.space_group_name_H-M   'P 1'
#
loop_
_entity.id
_entity.type
_entity.pdbx_description
1 polymer ?
#
loop_
_entity_poly.entity_id
_entity_poly.type
_entity_poly.pdbx_seq_one_letter_code
_entity_poly.pdbx_strand_id
1 'polypeptide(L)'
;MIVDQAGTVREQNDYYPYGERCPENTYAVSSVNRYKFNGKEEQTVGDLGMLDYGARMYQAGIGRWFVPDPLAEQNPSVSLYAYCSNNPINRIDLDGLSDDWVERFNEQLKKTQIAFDENVTSADDPDLRKGDRYLGKAVVVFEGSRNEKLGKGDNLFGEGANLADVTVYGPNGPNDIQTYKGYTMSSDPEKYGVVADGEYDVQRIGPNEKKGPYQSEWTLNNRGEVPAMDNYNPAYPERDPAYLIGVFIHRSNNNGWAGRKWNDVTKQWNAVSKGCLLILPNQWDRFNNQLKRVNTLKLQLKR
;
A
#
# COMPACT_ATOMS: atom_id res chain seq x y z
N MET A 1 -4.51 -30.00 -0.35
CA MET A 1 -3.77 -31.28 -0.49
C MET A 1 -2.29 -30.93 -0.64
N ILE A 2 -1.43 -31.59 0.12
CA ILE A 2 0.04 -31.47 0.05
C ILE A 2 0.60 -32.81 -0.41
N VAL A 3 1.48 -32.78 -1.39
CA VAL A 3 2.16 -33.96 -1.93
C VAL A 3 3.67 -33.81 -1.80
N ASP A 4 4.36 -34.92 -1.67
CA ASP A 4 5.84 -34.94 -1.71
C ASP A 4 6.37 -34.95 -3.17
N GLN A 5 7.68 -34.96 -3.31
CA GLN A 5 8.35 -35.02 -4.62
C GLN A 5 8.02 -36.26 -5.45
N ALA A 6 7.58 -37.36 -4.81
CA ALA A 6 7.14 -38.58 -5.47
C ALA A 6 5.64 -38.56 -5.82
N GLY A 7 4.92 -37.47 -5.54
CA GLY A 7 3.49 -37.35 -5.79
C GLY A 7 2.62 -38.02 -4.71
N THR A 8 3.21 -38.49 -3.61
CA THR A 8 2.45 -39.10 -2.51
C THR A 8 1.76 -38.05 -1.68
N VAL A 9 0.47 -38.21 -1.42
CA VAL A 9 -0.31 -37.29 -0.56
C VAL A 9 0.23 -37.37 0.86
N ARG A 10 0.69 -36.25 1.40
CA ARG A 10 1.18 -36.08 2.76
C ARG A 10 0.18 -35.48 3.70
N GLU A 11 -0.67 -34.60 3.18
CA GLU A 11 -1.75 -33.98 3.92
C GLU A 11 -2.92 -33.62 2.97
N GLN A 12 -4.11 -33.87 3.44
CA GLN A 12 -5.35 -33.41 2.83
C GLN A 12 -6.25 -32.86 3.92
N ASN A 13 -6.79 -31.69 3.73
CA ASN A 13 -7.79 -31.10 4.60
C ASN A 13 -8.95 -30.61 3.74
N ASP A 14 -10.15 -31.05 4.08
CA ASP A 14 -11.40 -30.46 3.63
C ASP A 14 -11.97 -29.64 4.77
N TYR A 15 -12.64 -28.56 4.42
CA TYR A 15 -13.12 -27.57 5.38
C TYR A 15 -14.61 -27.33 5.23
N TYR A 16 -15.29 -27.18 6.35
CA TYR A 16 -16.61 -26.57 6.39
C TYR A 16 -16.54 -25.09 5.99
N PRO A 17 -17.66 -24.43 5.64
CA PRO A 17 -17.66 -23.05 5.15
C PRO A 17 -16.91 -22.05 6.03
N TYR A 18 -16.91 -22.22 7.33
CA TYR A 18 -16.20 -21.38 8.29
C TYR A 18 -14.78 -21.86 8.62
N GLY A 19 -14.26 -22.85 7.89
CA GLY A 19 -12.87 -23.27 8.02
C GLY A 19 -12.58 -24.28 9.12
N GLU A 20 -13.58 -24.80 9.80
CA GLU A 20 -13.44 -25.99 10.63
C GLU A 20 -13.08 -27.19 9.75
N ARG A 21 -12.11 -28.00 10.15
CA ARG A 21 -11.70 -29.18 9.38
C ARG A 21 -12.80 -30.25 9.43
N CYS A 22 -13.12 -30.85 8.28
CA CYS A 22 -13.98 -31.99 8.19
C CYS A 22 -13.23 -33.25 8.60
N PRO A 23 -13.53 -33.89 9.76
CA PRO A 23 -12.73 -35.02 10.26
C PRO A 23 -12.72 -36.23 9.33
N GLU A 24 -13.81 -36.46 8.60
CA GLU A 24 -13.99 -37.59 7.70
C GLU A 24 -13.05 -37.52 6.48
N ASN A 25 -12.66 -36.30 6.07
CA ASN A 25 -11.83 -36.05 4.89
C ASN A 25 -10.48 -35.45 5.23
N THR A 26 -10.08 -35.45 6.51
CA THR A 26 -8.79 -34.94 6.93
C THR A 26 -7.81 -36.07 7.08
N TYR A 27 -6.67 -35.96 6.39
CA TYR A 27 -5.57 -36.93 6.44
C TYR A 27 -4.24 -36.19 6.57
N ALA A 28 -3.42 -36.59 7.53
CA ALA A 28 -2.07 -36.05 7.66
C ALA A 28 -1.10 -37.16 8.12
N VAL A 29 0.01 -37.36 7.41
CA VAL A 29 1.10 -38.28 7.80
C VAL A 29 1.99 -37.61 8.87
N SER A 30 2.07 -36.27 8.86
CA SER A 30 2.82 -35.54 9.89
C SER A 30 2.18 -34.14 10.07
N SER A 31 2.22 -33.64 11.30
CA SER A 31 1.68 -32.32 11.67
C SER A 31 2.60 -31.14 11.33
N VAL A 32 3.52 -31.29 10.39
CA VAL A 32 4.57 -30.28 10.11
C VAL A 32 4.01 -29.05 9.43
N ASN A 33 2.97 -29.19 8.60
CA ASN A 33 2.37 -28.04 7.95
C ASN A 33 1.45 -27.31 8.93
N ARG A 34 1.79 -26.06 9.24
CA ARG A 34 1.01 -25.19 10.11
C ARG A 34 -0.01 -24.33 9.35
N TYR A 35 0.11 -24.23 8.03
CA TYR A 35 -0.80 -23.44 7.20
C TYR A 35 -2.03 -24.25 6.81
N LYS A 36 -3.21 -23.76 7.21
CA LYS A 36 -4.49 -24.47 7.06
C LYS A 36 -5.49 -23.63 6.21
N PHE A 37 -6.69 -23.44 6.70
CA PHE A 37 -7.76 -22.70 6.02
C PHE A 37 -7.29 -21.33 5.54
N ASN A 38 -7.59 -21.00 4.30
CA ASN A 38 -7.18 -19.75 3.62
C ASN A 38 -5.66 -19.47 3.67
N GLY A 39 -4.83 -20.52 3.81
CA GLY A 39 -3.38 -20.37 3.92
C GLY A 39 -2.91 -19.72 5.21
N LYS A 40 -3.74 -19.70 6.26
CA LYS A 40 -3.41 -19.10 7.55
C LYS A 40 -2.70 -20.08 8.47
N GLU A 41 -1.78 -19.55 9.28
CA GLU A 41 -1.01 -20.35 10.22
C GLU A 41 -1.87 -20.74 11.42
N GLU A 42 -1.94 -22.03 11.70
CA GLU A 42 -2.63 -22.56 12.89
C GLU A 42 -1.71 -22.46 14.10
N GLN A 43 -2.16 -21.79 15.14
CA GLN A 43 -1.46 -21.68 16.41
C GLN A 43 -1.76 -22.91 17.26
N THR A 44 -0.73 -23.75 17.42
CA THR A 44 -0.84 -25.01 18.16
C THR A 44 -0.40 -24.93 19.61
N VAL A 45 0.13 -23.78 20.05
CA VAL A 45 0.54 -23.58 21.44
C VAL A 45 -0.68 -23.59 22.34
N GLY A 46 -0.68 -24.47 23.33
CA GLY A 46 -1.80 -24.61 24.28
C GLY A 46 -3.07 -25.19 23.66
N ASP A 47 -2.96 -25.94 22.57
CA ASP A 47 -4.10 -26.54 21.84
C ASP A 47 -5.18 -25.52 21.42
N LEU A 48 -4.78 -24.29 21.17
CA LEU A 48 -5.72 -23.19 20.84
C LEU A 48 -6.45 -23.44 19.52
N GLY A 49 -5.77 -24.07 18.52
CA GLY A 49 -6.37 -24.36 17.21
C GLY A 49 -6.91 -23.14 16.48
N MET A 50 -6.40 -21.94 16.80
CA MET A 50 -6.79 -20.69 16.18
C MET A 50 -5.93 -20.40 14.95
N LEU A 51 -6.52 -19.75 13.97
CA LEU A 51 -5.84 -19.31 12.77
C LEU A 51 -5.37 -17.85 12.92
N ASP A 52 -4.10 -17.60 12.62
CA ASP A 52 -3.50 -16.27 12.68
C ASP A 52 -3.73 -15.53 11.35
N TYR A 53 -4.60 -14.54 11.36
CA TYR A 53 -4.86 -13.67 10.23
C TYR A 53 -4.00 -12.38 10.23
N GLY A 54 -3.16 -12.22 11.24
CA GLY A 54 -2.31 -11.04 11.43
C GLY A 54 -2.92 -10.01 12.38
N ALA A 55 -4.02 -9.38 12.02
CA ALA A 55 -4.68 -8.42 12.90
C ALA A 55 -5.51 -9.08 14.01
N ARG A 56 -6.14 -10.21 13.71
CA ARG A 56 -6.98 -10.97 14.64
C ARG A 56 -6.71 -12.46 14.57
N MET A 57 -6.97 -13.15 15.68
CA MET A 57 -7.01 -14.60 15.74
C MET A 57 -8.43 -15.07 15.41
N TYR A 58 -8.54 -16.08 14.56
CA TYR A 58 -9.80 -16.65 14.11
C TYR A 58 -10.05 -18.03 14.69
N GLN A 59 -11.22 -18.25 15.26
CA GLN A 59 -11.65 -19.53 15.81
C GLN A 59 -12.61 -20.22 14.83
N ALA A 60 -12.09 -21.11 13.99
CA ALA A 60 -12.87 -21.76 12.94
C ALA A 60 -14.03 -22.62 13.48
N GLY A 61 -13.85 -23.32 14.61
CA GLY A 61 -14.88 -24.18 15.21
C GLY A 61 -16.15 -23.45 15.66
N ILE A 62 -16.07 -22.13 15.88
CA ILE A 62 -17.23 -21.29 16.18
C ILE A 62 -17.52 -20.25 15.09
N GLY A 63 -16.67 -20.19 14.05
CA GLY A 63 -16.85 -19.30 12.92
C GLY A 63 -16.74 -17.82 13.27
N ARG A 64 -15.84 -17.44 14.22
CA ARG A 64 -15.77 -16.08 14.74
C ARG A 64 -14.36 -15.63 15.04
N TRP A 65 -14.17 -14.32 15.02
CA TRP A 65 -12.98 -13.68 15.56
C TRP A 65 -12.90 -13.85 17.08
N PHE A 66 -11.69 -14.02 17.61
CA PHE A 66 -11.46 -14.17 19.05
C PHE A 66 -11.50 -12.84 19.81
N VAL A 67 -11.23 -11.73 19.11
CA VAL A 67 -11.30 -10.37 19.66
C VAL A 67 -12.28 -9.52 18.85
N PRO A 68 -12.85 -8.45 19.44
CA PRO A 68 -13.68 -7.51 18.74
C PRO A 68 -12.97 -6.92 17.52
N ASP A 69 -13.73 -6.57 16.48
CA ASP A 69 -13.21 -5.87 15.34
C ASP A 69 -12.67 -4.50 15.77
N PRO A 70 -11.41 -4.16 15.48
CA PRO A 70 -10.88 -2.83 15.70
C PRO A 70 -11.63 -1.73 14.93
N LEU A 71 -12.34 -2.11 13.85
CA LEU A 71 -13.14 -1.21 13.01
C LEU A 71 -14.64 -1.28 13.30
N ALA A 72 -15.02 -1.88 14.42
CA ALA A 72 -16.40 -2.15 14.82
C ALA A 72 -17.33 -0.93 14.82
N GLU A 73 -16.81 0.25 15.16
CA GLU A 73 -17.58 1.49 15.17
C GLU A 73 -18.05 1.92 13.77
N GLN A 74 -17.42 1.39 12.73
CA GLN A 74 -17.73 1.70 11.33
C GLN A 74 -18.90 0.88 10.80
N ASN A 75 -19.16 -0.29 11.39
CA ASN A 75 -20.26 -1.16 10.99
C ASN A 75 -21.11 -1.65 12.17
N PRO A 76 -21.91 -0.76 12.77
CA PRO A 76 -22.70 -1.10 13.95
C PRO A 76 -23.81 -2.13 13.71
N SER A 77 -24.09 -2.46 12.45
CA SER A 77 -25.12 -3.45 12.07
C SER A 77 -24.60 -4.89 12.06
N VAL A 78 -23.27 -5.09 12.12
CA VAL A 78 -22.64 -6.41 12.11
C VAL A 78 -22.05 -6.72 13.48
N SER A 79 -22.06 -8.00 13.87
CA SER A 79 -21.43 -8.42 15.13
C SER A 79 -19.93 -8.12 15.09
N LEU A 80 -19.40 -7.58 16.18
CA LEU A 80 -17.97 -7.28 16.35
C LEU A 80 -17.04 -8.49 16.15
N TYR A 81 -17.60 -9.69 16.18
CA TYR A 81 -16.88 -10.95 16.06
C TYR A 81 -17.21 -11.69 14.76
N ALA A 82 -18.01 -11.09 13.86
CA ALA A 82 -18.41 -11.75 12.62
C ALA A 82 -17.21 -11.90 11.67
N TYR A 83 -17.01 -13.11 11.15
CA TYR A 83 -16.06 -13.39 10.09
C TYR A 83 -16.74 -13.20 8.73
N CYS A 84 -16.12 -12.47 7.82
CA CYS A 84 -16.59 -12.23 6.45
C CYS A 84 -18.06 -11.77 6.39
N SER A 85 -18.52 -10.94 7.30
CA SER A 85 -19.93 -10.48 7.41
C SER A 85 -20.94 -11.65 7.40
N ASN A 86 -20.56 -12.80 7.96
CA ASN A 86 -21.29 -14.08 7.96
C ASN A 86 -21.51 -14.71 6.56
N ASN A 87 -20.67 -14.38 5.58
CA ASN A 87 -20.71 -14.96 4.22
C ASN A 87 -19.34 -15.54 3.79
N PRO A 88 -18.81 -16.56 4.51
CA PRO A 88 -17.45 -17.10 4.27
C PRO A 88 -17.32 -17.94 3.00
N ILE A 89 -18.44 -18.27 2.32
CA ILE A 89 -18.42 -18.99 1.04
C ILE A 89 -18.00 -18.06 -0.10
N ASN A 90 -18.44 -16.80 -0.04
CA ASN A 90 -18.21 -15.82 -1.09
C ASN A 90 -17.16 -14.78 -0.72
N ARG A 91 -16.63 -14.81 0.51
CA ARG A 91 -15.71 -13.81 1.04
C ARG A 91 -14.55 -14.45 1.77
N ILE A 92 -13.38 -13.83 1.65
CA ILE A 92 -12.17 -14.20 2.39
C ILE A 92 -11.63 -12.93 3.02
N ASP A 93 -11.42 -12.96 4.32
CA ASP A 93 -10.62 -11.94 5.00
C ASP A 93 -9.13 -12.30 4.84
N LEU A 94 -8.31 -11.41 4.31
CA LEU A 94 -6.92 -11.69 4.02
C LEU A 94 -5.96 -11.39 5.19
N ASP A 95 -6.33 -10.51 6.10
CA ASP A 95 -5.45 -10.03 7.16
C ASP A 95 -6.12 -9.81 8.52
N GLY A 96 -7.39 -10.18 8.62
CA GLY A 96 -8.18 -10.01 9.84
C GLY A 96 -8.70 -8.58 10.04
N LEU A 97 -8.79 -7.78 8.98
CA LEU A 97 -9.33 -6.41 9.02
C LEU A 97 -10.47 -6.17 8.04
N SER A 98 -10.69 -7.06 7.06
CA SER A 98 -11.56 -6.97 5.87
C SER A 98 -12.08 -5.57 5.54
N ASP A 99 -11.90 -5.06 4.36
CA ASP A 99 -12.50 -3.88 3.74
C ASP A 99 -11.45 -3.03 3.03
N ASP A 100 -11.69 -2.69 1.78
CA ASP A 100 -10.68 -2.07 0.93
C ASP A 100 -11.21 -0.80 0.23
N TRP A 101 -10.29 -0.05 -0.33
CA TRP A 101 -10.62 1.15 -1.09
C TRP A 101 -10.96 0.81 -2.53
N VAL A 102 -11.98 1.48 -3.04
CA VAL A 102 -12.41 1.42 -4.43
C VAL A 102 -12.47 2.82 -5.04
N GLU A 103 -12.29 2.89 -6.33
CA GLU A 103 -12.60 4.10 -7.08
C GLU A 103 -14.01 3.98 -7.65
N ARG A 104 -14.87 4.92 -7.33
CA ARG A 104 -16.30 4.92 -7.62
C ARG A 104 -16.74 6.22 -8.26
N PHE A 105 -17.55 6.13 -9.32
CA PHE A 105 -18.18 7.32 -9.88
C PHE A 105 -19.34 7.79 -8.99
N ASN A 106 -19.26 9.04 -8.56
CA ASN A 106 -20.29 9.69 -7.77
C ASN A 106 -21.25 10.43 -8.71
N GLU A 107 -22.47 9.94 -8.85
CA GLU A 107 -23.49 10.48 -9.73
C GLU A 107 -23.93 11.91 -9.36
N GLN A 108 -23.93 12.24 -8.08
CA GLN A 108 -24.32 13.59 -7.60
C GLN A 108 -23.23 14.63 -7.90
N LEU A 109 -21.97 14.26 -7.70
CA LEU A 109 -20.81 15.12 -7.93
C LEU A 109 -20.30 15.07 -9.37
N LYS A 110 -20.80 14.14 -10.19
CA LYS A 110 -20.36 13.89 -11.57
C LYS A 110 -18.85 13.69 -11.69
N LYS A 111 -18.23 13.06 -10.71
CA LYS A 111 -16.79 12.78 -10.67
C LYS A 111 -16.50 11.44 -10.00
N THR A 112 -15.37 10.87 -10.36
CA THR A 112 -14.81 9.70 -9.68
C THR A 112 -14.19 10.11 -8.36
N GLN A 113 -14.40 9.31 -7.33
CA GLN A 113 -13.84 9.51 -5.99
C GLN A 113 -13.34 8.20 -5.41
N ILE A 114 -12.39 8.29 -4.48
CA ILE A 114 -11.95 7.15 -3.67
C ILE A 114 -13.00 6.98 -2.56
N ALA A 115 -13.55 5.78 -2.47
CA ALA A 115 -14.54 5.39 -1.48
C ALA A 115 -14.07 4.13 -0.76
N PHE A 116 -14.42 4.01 0.50
CA PHE A 116 -14.22 2.79 1.26
C PHE A 116 -15.43 1.88 1.05
N ASP A 117 -15.20 0.61 0.75
CA ASP A 117 -16.27 -0.36 0.57
C ASP A 117 -16.02 -1.56 1.48
N GLU A 118 -16.80 -1.64 2.53
CA GLU A 118 -16.73 -2.66 3.56
C GLU A 118 -17.11 -4.08 3.09
N ASN A 119 -17.49 -4.23 1.83
CA ASN A 119 -17.86 -5.50 1.24
C ASN A 119 -16.89 -5.97 0.16
N VAL A 120 -15.89 -5.15 -0.21
CA VAL A 120 -14.98 -5.44 -1.31
C VAL A 120 -13.57 -5.68 -0.77
N THR A 121 -13.00 -6.84 -1.10
CA THR A 121 -11.68 -7.28 -0.62
C THR A 121 -10.70 -7.61 -1.75
N SER A 122 -11.19 -7.64 -3.00
CA SER A 122 -10.36 -7.94 -4.16
C SER A 122 -10.94 -7.34 -5.45
N ALA A 123 -10.15 -7.36 -6.52
CA ALA A 123 -10.58 -6.90 -7.84
C ALA A 123 -11.68 -7.80 -8.46
N ASP A 124 -11.72 -9.06 -8.06
CA ASP A 124 -12.68 -10.05 -8.54
C ASP A 124 -13.83 -10.27 -7.53
N ASP A 125 -13.96 -9.38 -6.57
CA ASP A 125 -15.00 -9.49 -5.54
C ASP A 125 -16.40 -9.34 -6.16
N PRO A 126 -17.36 -10.26 -5.90
CA PRO A 126 -18.71 -10.17 -6.45
C PRO A 126 -19.49 -8.95 -5.96
N ASP A 127 -19.11 -8.36 -4.83
CA ASP A 127 -19.72 -7.15 -4.30
C ASP A 127 -19.13 -5.87 -4.91
N LEU A 128 -18.05 -5.97 -5.68
CA LEU A 128 -17.51 -4.85 -6.44
C LEU A 128 -18.54 -4.40 -7.49
N ARG A 129 -19.08 -3.20 -7.33
CA ARG A 129 -20.13 -2.68 -8.22
C ARG A 129 -19.59 -2.53 -9.64
N LYS A 130 -20.46 -2.81 -10.62
CA LYS A 130 -20.11 -2.61 -12.02
C LYS A 130 -19.72 -1.15 -12.29
N GLY A 131 -18.52 -0.95 -12.74
CA GLY A 131 -17.95 0.38 -13.00
C GLY A 131 -17.08 0.93 -11.87
N ASP A 132 -17.07 0.31 -10.69
CA ASP A 132 -16.09 0.59 -9.65
C ASP A 132 -14.77 -0.10 -10.00
N ARG A 133 -13.67 0.45 -9.48
CA ARG A 133 -12.33 -0.11 -9.64
C ARG A 133 -11.70 -0.33 -8.27
N TYR A 134 -11.25 -1.54 -8.05
CA TYR A 134 -10.55 -1.92 -6.82
C TYR A 134 -9.18 -1.23 -6.71
N LEU A 135 -8.88 -0.65 -5.56
CA LEU A 135 -7.64 0.05 -5.28
C LEU A 135 -6.78 -0.62 -4.20
N GLY A 136 -7.36 -1.52 -3.42
CA GLY A 136 -6.65 -2.24 -2.36
C GLY A 136 -6.73 -1.58 -0.99
N LYS A 137 -5.92 -2.08 -0.06
CA LYS A 137 -5.95 -1.71 1.37
C LYS A 137 -5.52 -0.29 1.68
N ALA A 138 -4.74 0.34 0.81
CA ALA A 138 -4.35 1.72 0.98
C ALA A 138 -4.13 2.40 -0.37
N VAL A 139 -4.42 3.69 -0.40
CA VAL A 139 -4.18 4.56 -1.56
C VAL A 139 -3.45 5.80 -1.11
N VAL A 140 -2.46 6.22 -1.88
CA VAL A 140 -1.76 7.48 -1.67
C VAL A 140 -2.00 8.38 -2.88
N VAL A 141 -2.53 9.57 -2.67
CA VAL A 141 -2.79 10.55 -3.73
C VAL A 141 -1.85 11.73 -3.54
N PHE A 142 -1.00 11.97 -4.52
CA PHE A 142 -0.21 13.19 -4.60
C PHE A 142 -0.94 14.17 -5.52
N GLU A 143 -1.31 15.33 -4.98
CA GLU A 143 -1.89 16.44 -5.73
C GLU A 143 -0.88 17.58 -5.75
N GLY A 144 -0.10 17.63 -6.84
CA GLY A 144 0.95 18.62 -7.05
C GLY A 144 0.55 19.73 -7.99
N SER A 145 1.47 20.63 -8.25
CA SER A 145 1.35 21.68 -9.25
C SER A 145 2.51 21.60 -10.23
N ARG A 146 2.24 21.74 -11.52
CA ARG A 146 3.29 21.90 -12.55
C ARG A 146 4.19 23.12 -12.31
N ASN A 147 3.69 24.06 -11.51
CA ASN A 147 4.42 25.25 -11.09
C ASN A 147 5.10 25.09 -9.72
N GLU A 148 5.26 23.87 -9.22
CA GLU A 148 6.05 23.63 -8.02
C GLU A 148 7.46 24.17 -8.24
N LYS A 149 7.76 25.29 -7.57
CA LYS A 149 9.08 25.91 -7.65
C LYS A 149 10.05 25.18 -6.75
N LEU A 150 10.87 24.32 -7.34
CA LEU A 150 12.04 23.76 -6.70
C LEU A 150 13.22 24.67 -7.05
N GLY A 151 13.48 25.66 -6.22
CA GLY A 151 14.57 26.59 -6.44
C GLY A 151 15.94 25.97 -6.18
N LYS A 152 17.01 26.61 -6.71
CA LYS A 152 18.39 26.31 -6.32
C LYS A 152 18.56 26.64 -4.84
N GLY A 153 18.61 25.60 -3.99
CA GLY A 153 18.85 25.78 -2.56
C GLY A 153 17.70 26.41 -1.77
N ASP A 154 16.50 26.51 -2.36
CA ASP A 154 15.35 27.07 -1.67
C ASP A 154 14.91 26.19 -0.50
N ASN A 155 14.63 26.83 0.61
CA ASN A 155 14.03 26.20 1.77
C ASN A 155 12.57 25.88 1.43
N LEU A 156 12.13 24.65 1.69
CA LEU A 156 10.75 24.20 1.51
C LEU A 156 9.71 25.03 2.28
N PHE A 157 10.15 25.70 3.32
CA PHE A 157 9.36 26.60 4.15
C PHE A 157 9.49 28.08 3.74
N GLY A 158 10.21 28.36 2.62
CA GLY A 158 10.35 29.71 2.11
C GLY A 158 9.07 30.24 1.46
N GLU A 159 8.88 31.56 1.46
CA GLU A 159 7.77 32.21 0.75
C GLU A 159 7.72 31.74 -0.71
N GLY A 160 6.56 31.18 -1.12
CA GLY A 160 6.28 30.79 -2.50
C GLY A 160 6.63 29.34 -2.87
N ALA A 161 7.02 28.48 -1.92
CA ALA A 161 7.15 27.05 -2.19
C ALA A 161 5.77 26.39 -2.30
N ASN A 162 5.41 25.96 -3.50
CA ASN A 162 4.19 25.17 -3.72
C ASN A 162 4.45 23.72 -3.30
N LEU A 163 3.89 23.32 -2.17
CA LEU A 163 3.92 21.95 -1.69
C LEU A 163 2.76 21.17 -2.30
N ALA A 164 3.02 19.95 -2.74
CA ALA A 164 1.97 18.99 -3.05
C ALA A 164 1.22 18.58 -1.78
N ASP A 165 -0.08 18.40 -1.90
CA ASP A 165 -0.89 17.69 -0.92
C ASP A 165 -0.74 16.19 -1.15
N VAL A 166 -0.52 15.44 -0.06
CA VAL A 166 -0.36 13.99 -0.09
C VAL A 166 -1.42 13.38 0.82
N THR A 167 -2.53 12.96 0.22
CA THR A 167 -3.61 12.33 0.96
C THR A 167 -3.40 10.82 1.00
N VAL A 168 -3.35 10.27 2.20
CA VAL A 168 -3.25 8.83 2.45
C VAL A 168 -4.61 8.33 2.91
N TYR A 169 -5.18 7.44 2.13
CA TYR A 169 -6.32 6.60 2.49
C TYR A 169 -5.75 5.33 3.10
N GLY A 170 -5.69 5.28 4.40
CA GLY A 170 -4.98 4.25 5.16
C GLY A 170 -5.75 2.94 5.30
N PRO A 171 -5.09 1.88 5.81
CA PRO A 171 -5.67 0.55 5.86
C PRO A 171 -6.78 0.38 6.91
N ASN A 172 -7.03 1.38 7.74
CA ASN A 172 -8.05 1.30 8.78
C ASN A 172 -9.34 2.06 8.39
N GLY A 173 -9.59 2.25 7.08
CA GLY A 173 -10.83 2.80 6.54
C GLY A 173 -10.99 4.32 6.64
N PRO A 174 -12.24 4.84 6.62
CA PRO A 174 -12.52 6.27 6.50
C PRO A 174 -11.94 7.16 7.61
N ASN A 175 -11.74 6.60 8.81
CA ASN A 175 -11.16 7.32 9.92
C ASN A 175 -9.62 7.40 9.85
N ASP A 176 -9.01 6.71 8.90
CA ASP A 176 -7.57 6.68 8.65
C ASP A 176 -7.19 7.46 7.38
N ILE A 177 -7.90 8.55 7.11
CA ILE A 177 -7.54 9.47 6.02
C ILE A 177 -6.73 10.62 6.62
N GLN A 178 -5.49 10.79 6.15
CA GLN A 178 -4.61 11.86 6.59
C GLN A 178 -3.95 12.56 5.41
N THR A 179 -3.75 13.86 5.53
CA THR A 179 -3.05 14.65 4.52
C THR A 179 -1.70 15.10 5.04
N TYR A 180 -0.69 14.90 4.22
CA TYR A 180 0.69 15.29 4.41
C TYR A 180 1.10 16.32 3.35
N LYS A 181 2.27 16.89 3.50
CA LYS A 181 2.87 17.76 2.50
C LYS A 181 4.12 17.11 1.90
N GLY A 182 4.30 17.31 0.61
CA GLY A 182 5.38 16.69 -0.12
C GLY A 182 5.73 17.43 -1.42
N TYR A 183 6.44 16.75 -2.29
CA TYR A 183 6.80 17.24 -3.62
C TYR A 183 6.66 16.16 -4.67
N THR A 184 6.22 16.57 -5.84
CA THR A 184 6.05 15.70 -7.01
C THR A 184 7.10 15.97 -8.08
N MET A 185 7.80 17.10 -7.98
CA MET A 185 8.81 17.52 -8.95
C MET A 185 10.21 17.09 -8.53
N SER A 186 11.08 16.78 -9.49
CA SER A 186 12.51 16.60 -9.23
C SER A 186 13.19 17.93 -8.91
N SER A 187 14.33 17.87 -8.22
CA SER A 187 15.13 19.06 -7.89
C SER A 187 15.71 19.78 -9.12
N ASP A 188 15.76 19.10 -10.24
CA ASP A 188 16.22 19.59 -11.53
C ASP A 188 15.45 18.86 -12.63
N PRO A 189 14.24 19.34 -12.97
CA PRO A 189 13.37 18.69 -13.93
C PRO A 189 14.01 18.52 -15.32
N GLU A 190 14.78 19.52 -15.76
CA GLU A 190 15.46 19.49 -17.05
C GLU A 190 16.57 18.43 -17.11
N LYS A 191 17.16 18.11 -15.97
CA LYS A 191 18.27 17.14 -15.90
C LYS A 191 17.81 15.73 -15.55
N TYR A 192 16.84 15.57 -14.70
CA TYR A 192 16.46 14.26 -14.13
C TYR A 192 15.07 13.78 -14.54
N GLY A 193 14.30 14.61 -15.22
CA GLY A 193 12.92 14.35 -15.55
C GLY A 193 11.98 14.42 -14.34
N VAL A 194 10.72 14.17 -14.58
CA VAL A 194 9.63 14.21 -13.60
C VAL A 194 8.69 13.05 -13.89
N VAL A 195 8.18 12.38 -12.87
CA VAL A 195 7.17 11.32 -13.03
C VAL A 195 5.92 11.91 -13.66
N ALA A 196 5.36 11.26 -14.67
CA ALA A 196 4.11 11.69 -15.30
C ALA A 196 2.92 11.56 -14.34
N ASP A 197 1.85 12.29 -14.62
CA ASP A 197 0.57 12.07 -13.95
C ASP A 197 0.04 10.68 -14.29
N GLY A 198 -0.57 10.01 -13.32
CA GLY A 198 -1.05 8.65 -13.53
C GLY A 198 -1.22 7.85 -12.26
N GLU A 199 -1.43 6.57 -12.44
CA GLU A 199 -1.53 5.61 -11.35
C GLU A 199 -0.37 4.61 -11.39
N TYR A 200 0.14 4.27 -10.21
CA TYR A 200 1.31 3.43 -10.05
C TYR A 200 1.10 2.40 -8.95
N ASP A 201 1.62 1.20 -9.19
CA ASP A 201 1.78 0.20 -8.14
C ASP A 201 2.99 0.56 -7.28
N VAL A 202 2.80 0.57 -5.96
CA VAL A 202 3.85 0.89 -5.02
C VAL A 202 4.06 -0.25 -4.05
N GLN A 203 5.31 -0.61 -3.83
CA GLN A 203 5.69 -1.70 -2.94
C GLN A 203 6.63 -1.20 -1.84
N ARG A 204 6.48 -1.76 -0.65
CA ARG A 204 7.41 -1.56 0.45
C ARG A 204 8.68 -2.39 0.22
N ILE A 205 9.83 -1.76 0.33
CA ILE A 205 11.14 -2.42 0.13
C ILE A 205 11.99 -2.50 1.40
N GLY A 206 11.44 -2.04 2.52
CA GLY A 206 12.19 -1.92 3.77
C GLY A 206 13.24 -0.80 3.78
N PRO A 207 13.77 -0.49 4.94
CA PRO A 207 14.80 0.53 5.10
C PRO A 207 16.09 0.10 4.40
N ASN A 208 16.63 0.96 3.56
CA ASN A 208 17.93 0.73 2.96
C ASN A 208 19.02 1.28 3.90
N GLU A 209 19.52 0.43 4.78
CA GLU A 209 20.50 0.76 5.82
C GLU A 209 21.79 1.41 5.28
N LYS A 210 22.13 1.21 4.00
CA LYS A 210 23.35 1.72 3.38
C LYS A 210 23.26 3.15 2.83
N LYS A 211 22.06 3.74 2.77
CA LYS A 211 21.85 5.04 2.09
C LYS A 211 21.62 6.24 3.02
N GLY A 212 21.94 6.14 4.29
CA GLY A 212 21.87 7.26 5.24
C GLY A 212 20.44 7.74 5.54
N PRO A 213 20.25 8.99 5.97
CA PRO A 213 18.98 9.50 6.48
C PRO A 213 17.82 9.57 5.46
N TYR A 214 18.08 9.28 4.21
CA TYR A 214 17.09 9.24 3.13
C TYR A 214 16.59 7.81 2.90
N GLN A 215 16.05 7.20 3.94
CA GLN A 215 15.51 5.86 3.85
C GLN A 215 14.31 5.86 2.89
N SER A 216 14.47 5.16 1.77
CA SER A 216 13.38 4.90 0.83
C SER A 216 12.69 3.63 1.28
N GLU A 217 11.46 3.73 1.74
CA GLU A 217 10.69 2.54 2.11
C GLU A 217 9.76 2.07 1.01
N TRP A 218 9.50 2.90 -0.01
CA TRP A 218 8.51 2.66 -1.03
C TRP A 218 9.08 2.86 -2.43
N THR A 219 8.82 1.93 -3.34
CA THR A 219 9.24 2.02 -4.73
C THR A 219 8.05 1.89 -5.68
N LEU A 220 8.06 2.67 -6.75
CA LEU A 220 7.07 2.60 -7.81
C LEU A 220 7.42 1.45 -8.79
N ASN A 221 6.38 0.74 -9.25
CA ASN A 221 6.46 -0.32 -10.26
C ASN A 221 7.61 -1.32 -10.01
N ASN A 222 7.82 -1.68 -8.73
CA ASN A 222 8.90 -2.59 -8.31
C ASN A 222 10.29 -2.19 -8.85
N ARG A 223 10.63 -0.91 -8.81
CA ARG A 223 11.85 -0.29 -9.37
C ARG A 223 11.93 -0.36 -10.90
N GLY A 224 10.83 -0.70 -11.56
CA GLY A 224 10.73 -0.73 -13.00
C GLY A 224 10.57 0.65 -13.64
N GLU A 225 10.12 0.63 -14.87
CA GLU A 225 9.88 1.83 -15.66
C GLU A 225 8.65 2.59 -15.18
N VAL A 226 8.79 3.89 -15.08
CA VAL A 226 7.73 4.84 -14.71
C VAL A 226 7.70 5.93 -15.78
N PRO A 227 6.56 6.21 -16.43
CA PRO A 227 6.46 7.24 -17.47
C PRO A 227 6.99 8.60 -16.97
N ALA A 228 7.76 9.27 -17.80
CA ALA A 228 8.21 10.62 -17.56
C ALA A 228 7.22 11.64 -18.12
N MET A 229 7.07 12.77 -17.43
CA MET A 229 6.25 13.88 -17.89
C MET A 229 6.85 14.50 -19.17
N ASP A 230 5.97 14.87 -20.10
CA ASP A 230 6.32 15.53 -21.36
C ASP A 230 7.33 14.73 -22.23
N ASN A 231 7.32 13.39 -22.10
CA ASN A 231 8.22 12.49 -22.83
C ASN A 231 9.72 12.86 -22.70
N TYR A 232 10.09 13.43 -21.54
CA TYR A 232 11.45 13.88 -21.29
C TYR A 232 12.18 12.93 -20.35
N ASN A 233 13.24 12.30 -20.85
CA ASN A 233 14.16 11.49 -20.08
C ASN A 233 15.61 11.89 -20.41
N PRO A 234 16.19 12.83 -19.66
CA PRO A 234 17.53 13.35 -19.97
C PRO A 234 18.67 12.33 -19.85
N ALA A 235 18.44 11.25 -19.12
CA ALA A 235 19.44 10.18 -19.01
C ALA A 235 19.49 9.30 -20.27
N TYR A 236 18.37 9.24 -21.01
CA TYR A 236 18.21 8.40 -22.19
C TYR A 236 17.29 9.10 -23.19
N PRO A 237 17.76 10.18 -23.83
CA PRO A 237 16.91 11.01 -24.71
C PRO A 237 16.40 10.29 -25.95
N GLU A 238 17.05 9.19 -26.32
CA GLU A 238 16.65 8.34 -27.47
C GLU A 238 15.48 7.41 -27.18
N ARG A 239 15.02 7.33 -25.92
CA ARG A 239 13.89 6.46 -25.56
C ARG A 239 12.56 7.15 -25.79
N ASP A 240 11.67 6.46 -26.49
CA ASP A 240 10.29 6.86 -26.74
C ASP A 240 9.34 5.67 -26.46
N PRO A 241 8.39 5.78 -25.50
CA PRO A 241 8.15 6.95 -24.62
C PRO A 241 9.26 7.13 -23.58
N ALA A 242 9.47 8.38 -23.16
CA ALA A 242 10.41 8.68 -22.09
C ALA A 242 9.94 8.07 -20.75
N TYR A 243 10.88 7.51 -20.00
CA TYR A 243 10.59 6.90 -18.71
C TYR A 243 11.75 7.11 -17.72
N LEU A 244 11.39 6.99 -16.43
CA LEU A 244 12.33 6.98 -15.31
C LEU A 244 12.44 5.57 -14.74
N ILE A 245 13.58 5.25 -14.12
CA ILE A 245 13.80 3.95 -13.46
C ILE A 245 14.17 4.20 -12.00
N GLY A 246 13.67 3.33 -11.11
CA GLY A 246 14.02 3.39 -9.69
C GLY A 246 13.46 4.61 -9.00
N VAL A 247 12.21 4.94 -9.28
CA VAL A 247 11.49 6.01 -8.59
C VAL A 247 11.01 5.52 -7.23
N PHE A 248 11.15 6.36 -6.22
CA PHE A 248 10.79 6.08 -4.83
C PHE A 248 9.88 7.17 -4.26
N ILE A 249 9.14 6.80 -3.20
CA ILE A 249 8.63 7.77 -2.24
C ILE A 249 9.59 7.76 -1.06
N HIS A 250 10.17 8.90 -0.73
CA HIS A 250 11.12 9.00 0.37
C HIS A 250 11.03 10.34 1.11
N ARG A 251 11.66 10.39 2.27
CA ARG A 251 11.77 11.62 3.04
C ARG A 251 12.62 12.65 2.30
N SER A 252 12.21 13.92 2.31
CA SER A 252 13.09 15.01 1.91
C SER A 252 14.26 15.15 2.90
N ASN A 253 15.25 16.01 2.64
CA ASN A 253 16.38 16.16 3.54
C ASN A 253 15.97 16.75 4.91
N ASN A 254 16.87 16.68 5.91
CA ASN A 254 16.60 17.12 7.28
C ASN A 254 16.22 18.61 7.40
N ASN A 255 16.60 19.44 6.43
CA ASN A 255 16.29 20.86 6.40
C ASN A 255 14.99 21.15 5.67
N GLY A 256 14.28 20.11 5.22
CA GLY A 256 13.06 20.26 4.44
C GLY A 256 13.28 20.78 3.01
N TRP A 257 14.46 20.64 2.44
CA TRP A 257 14.80 21.13 1.11
C TRP A 257 14.46 20.08 0.04
N ALA A 258 13.84 20.51 -1.03
CA ALA A 258 13.66 19.71 -2.24
C ALA A 258 14.55 20.19 -3.39
N GLY A 259 15.09 21.40 -3.27
CA GLY A 259 15.99 21.99 -4.26
C GLY A 259 17.38 21.38 -4.30
N ARG A 260 18.27 22.01 -5.04
CA ARG A 260 19.67 21.62 -5.09
C ARG A 260 20.41 22.09 -3.83
N LYS A 261 21.27 21.24 -3.27
CA LYS A 261 22.16 21.59 -2.18
C LYS A 261 23.58 21.79 -2.72
N TRP A 262 24.21 22.90 -2.34
CA TRP A 262 25.63 23.12 -2.61
C TRP A 262 26.47 22.15 -1.79
N ASN A 263 27.43 21.49 -2.44
CA ASN A 263 28.41 20.63 -1.79
C ASN A 263 29.77 21.34 -1.77
N ASP A 264 30.20 21.73 -0.58
CA ASP A 264 31.46 22.48 -0.40
C ASP A 264 32.69 21.66 -0.74
N VAL A 265 32.63 20.35 -0.65
CA VAL A 265 33.77 19.46 -0.98
C VAL A 265 33.90 19.30 -2.50
N THR A 266 32.81 19.00 -3.20
CA THR A 266 32.85 18.80 -4.66
C THR A 266 32.67 20.07 -5.46
N LYS A 267 32.37 21.21 -4.78
CA LYS A 267 32.05 22.51 -5.40
C LYS A 267 30.93 22.41 -6.47
N GLN A 268 29.95 21.56 -6.23
CA GLN A 268 28.81 21.30 -7.15
C GLN A 268 27.49 21.40 -6.44
N TRP A 269 26.44 21.72 -7.20
CA TRP A 269 25.05 21.63 -6.74
C TRP A 269 24.53 20.20 -6.88
N ASN A 270 24.22 19.56 -5.75
CA ASN A 270 23.64 18.22 -5.71
C ASN A 270 22.13 18.30 -5.61
N ALA A 271 21.44 17.53 -6.44
CA ALA A 271 20.00 17.39 -6.36
C ALA A 271 19.57 16.64 -5.09
N VAL A 272 18.49 17.09 -4.46
CA VAL A 272 17.85 16.37 -3.33
C VAL A 272 16.95 15.25 -3.87
N SER A 273 16.21 15.52 -4.94
CA SER A 273 15.43 14.52 -5.67
C SER A 273 15.84 14.46 -7.13
N LYS A 274 15.99 13.24 -7.64
CA LYS A 274 16.31 12.94 -9.03
C LYS A 274 15.09 12.31 -9.74
N GLY A 275 13.89 12.82 -9.48
CA GLY A 275 12.64 12.33 -10.02
C GLY A 275 11.75 11.60 -9.00
N CYS A 276 12.21 11.38 -7.78
CA CYS A 276 11.42 10.74 -6.73
C CYS A 276 10.37 11.68 -6.14
N LEU A 277 9.30 11.08 -5.59
CA LEU A 277 8.28 11.77 -4.82
C LEU A 277 8.78 11.94 -3.36
N LEU A 278 8.51 13.10 -2.77
CA LEU A 278 9.03 13.44 -1.45
C LEU A 278 7.91 13.71 -0.44
N ILE A 279 8.15 13.29 0.79
CA ILE A 279 7.35 13.69 1.98
C ILE A 279 8.22 14.57 2.87
N LEU A 280 7.63 15.57 3.51
CA LEU A 280 8.35 16.46 4.43
C LEU A 280 8.95 15.67 5.60
N PRO A 281 10.15 16.03 6.07
CA PRO A 281 10.90 15.25 7.05
C PRO A 281 10.18 15.15 8.40
N ASN A 282 9.48 16.18 8.82
CA ASN A 282 8.71 16.21 10.07
C ASN A 282 7.39 15.42 10.00
N GLN A 283 7.01 14.92 8.83
CA GLN A 283 5.79 14.15 8.60
C GLN A 283 6.07 12.71 8.18
N TRP A 284 7.32 12.39 7.84
CA TRP A 284 7.74 11.11 7.31
C TRP A 284 7.41 9.92 8.23
N ASP A 285 7.72 10.06 9.51
CA ASP A 285 7.48 8.97 10.47
C ASP A 285 5.98 8.71 10.66
N ARG A 286 5.16 9.77 10.65
CA ARG A 286 3.69 9.63 10.71
C ARG A 286 3.14 8.96 9.46
N PHE A 287 3.62 9.35 8.27
CA PHE A 287 3.28 8.74 6.99
C PHE A 287 3.59 7.24 6.99
N ASN A 288 4.80 6.84 7.37
CA ASN A 288 5.18 5.44 7.42
C ASN A 288 4.44 4.65 8.50
N ASN A 289 4.16 5.25 9.65
CA ASN A 289 3.41 4.59 10.73
C ASN A 289 1.95 4.33 10.32
N GLN A 290 1.32 5.25 9.60
CA GLN A 290 -0.02 5.05 9.06
C GLN A 290 -0.06 3.83 8.12
N LEU A 291 0.96 3.65 7.31
CA LEU A 291 1.08 2.55 6.35
C LEU A 291 1.84 1.32 6.88
N LYS A 292 2.10 1.23 8.19
CA LYS A 292 3.00 0.22 8.78
C LYS A 292 2.65 -1.23 8.42
N ARG A 293 1.38 -1.54 8.25
CA ARG A 293 0.88 -2.90 7.93
C ARG A 293 0.64 -3.12 6.43
N VAL A 294 0.94 -2.14 5.61
CA VAL A 294 0.72 -2.17 4.16
C VAL A 294 2.03 -2.56 3.48
N ASN A 295 2.01 -3.55 2.61
CA ASN A 295 3.15 -3.96 1.79
C ASN A 295 3.05 -3.44 0.36
N THR A 296 1.82 -3.29 -0.14
CA THR A 296 1.52 -2.76 -1.47
C THR A 296 0.40 -1.74 -1.38
N LEU A 297 0.45 -0.71 -2.21
CA LEU A 297 -0.61 0.30 -2.30
C LEU A 297 -0.70 0.83 -3.74
N LYS A 298 -1.81 1.48 -4.05
CA LYS A 298 -1.96 2.28 -5.27
C LYS A 298 -1.56 3.73 -4.98
N LEU A 299 -0.82 4.31 -5.92
CA LEU A 299 -0.48 5.73 -5.90
C LEU A 299 -1.15 6.42 -7.08
N GLN A 300 -1.85 7.51 -6.83
CA GLN A 300 -2.36 8.40 -7.86
C GLN A 300 -1.58 9.72 -7.80
N LEU A 301 -1.03 10.11 -8.93
CA LEU A 301 -0.30 11.36 -9.09
C LEU A 301 -1.09 12.28 -10.02
N LYS A 302 -1.40 13.49 -9.55
CA LYS A 302 -2.23 14.49 -10.23
C LYS A 302 -1.58 15.87 -10.12
N ARG A 303 -1.58 16.65 -11.23
CA ARG A 303 -1.07 18.03 -11.27
C ARG A 303 -1.97 18.94 -12.07
#